data_8f26632ce6351750ce280817f5859b85
#
_entry.id   8f26632ce6351750ce280817f5859b85
#
_cell.length_a   1.000
_cell.length_b   1.000
_cell.length_c   1.000
_cell.angle_alpha   90.00
_cell.angle_beta   90.00
_cell.angle_gamma   90.00
#
_symmetry.space_group_name_H-M   'P 1'
#
loop_
_entity.id
_entity.type
_entity.pdbx_description
1 polymer ?
#
loop_
_entity_poly.entity_id
_entity_poly.type
_entity_poly.pdbx_seq_one_letter_code
_entity_poly.pdbx_strand_id
1 'polypeptide(L)'
;MTPRPAGPSTLLAHGIGSQHDLPISPFYAFAGAFTALFVSFLALGLLWSASRFRGDRSGLALPAGFQRVADAPATRTALRGLGLAAALAVLLHLLLGPDDPARNPAPGAVYVLLWVGLVPASLLLGPVWRLLNPLRTLHRLLARARRRPPESGRPLPPGLGQWPAAAGLFAFTWLELVSPDPASTTSLLIALTGYTAVHLLLAARFGEGWFTGADAFEAYSGLLSRLSPLGRRHDGRLVLRNPFHGLDATPERPGLVATVCVLLGSTAYDGYSDNPSWINAVQTSPLGRTPTATLGLLASIALVATLYCLCAGATRLVSGPHPRPLTAFAHSLVPIALGYLIAHYFSLLVTEGPRTVSMALGTDNGPDPSPPLGSGGLAALQVIAVVTGHILGVIAAHDRSVRLFPPARAVAGQLPLLALMITYTIGGLSLLLN
;
A
#
# COMPACT_ATOMS: atom_id res chain seq x y z
N MET A 1 -15.27 34.17 -34.11
CA MET A 1 -15.25 33.50 -32.81
C MET A 1 -14.93 32.04 -33.08
N THR A 2 -13.66 31.66 -33.02
CA THR A 2 -13.20 30.29 -33.15
C THR A 2 -13.26 29.63 -31.77
N PRO A 3 -13.79 28.41 -31.62
CA PRO A 3 -13.82 27.73 -30.33
C PRO A 3 -12.36 27.38 -29.94
N ARG A 4 -11.96 27.78 -28.74
CA ARG A 4 -10.75 27.32 -28.10
C ARG A 4 -10.81 25.79 -27.94
N PRO A 5 -9.74 25.06 -28.26
CA PRO A 5 -9.69 23.64 -27.92
C PRO A 5 -9.73 23.48 -26.41
N ALA A 6 -10.58 22.58 -25.94
CA ALA A 6 -10.63 22.18 -24.54
C ALA A 6 -9.24 21.65 -24.16
N GLY A 7 -8.63 22.28 -23.18
CA GLY A 7 -7.37 21.84 -22.60
C GLY A 7 -7.54 20.49 -21.87
N PRO A 8 -6.46 19.74 -21.66
CA PRO A 8 -6.50 18.37 -21.13
C PRO A 8 -6.79 18.35 -19.63
N SER A 9 -8.08 18.31 -19.28
CA SER A 9 -8.53 18.15 -17.90
C SER A 9 -8.64 16.69 -17.42
N THR A 10 -8.08 15.74 -18.18
CA THR A 10 -8.16 14.30 -17.90
C THR A 10 -6.88 13.70 -17.29
N LEU A 11 -5.89 14.51 -16.91
CA LEU A 11 -4.55 14.03 -16.56
C LEU A 11 -4.25 13.88 -15.06
N LEU A 12 -5.19 14.15 -14.15
CA LEU A 12 -4.90 14.12 -12.71
C LEU A 12 -5.14 12.76 -12.03
N ALA A 13 -5.73 11.81 -12.71
CA ALA A 13 -5.96 10.45 -12.16
C ALA A 13 -5.03 9.38 -12.75
N HIS A 14 -4.29 9.70 -13.81
CA HIS A 14 -3.39 8.74 -14.46
C HIS A 14 -1.99 9.35 -14.51
N GLY A 15 -1.01 8.60 -14.01
CA GLY A 15 0.38 9.02 -13.84
C GLY A 15 0.89 9.94 -14.93
N ILE A 16 1.24 11.16 -14.55
CA ILE A 16 1.84 12.14 -15.45
C ILE A 16 3.20 11.62 -15.88
N GLY A 17 3.34 11.38 -17.17
CA GLY A 17 4.61 11.26 -17.85
C GLY A 17 5.21 9.86 -17.90
N SER A 18 4.65 9.02 -18.74
CA SER A 18 5.39 7.95 -19.39
C SER A 18 6.40 8.56 -20.39
N GLN A 19 7.51 9.10 -19.90
CA GLN A 19 8.67 9.31 -20.75
C GLN A 19 9.47 8.01 -20.75
N HIS A 20 9.23 7.19 -21.77
CA HIS A 20 9.75 5.84 -21.96
C HIS A 20 11.16 5.81 -22.56
N ASP A 21 12.04 6.71 -22.15
CA ASP A 21 13.43 6.68 -22.58
C ASP A 21 14.34 6.20 -21.44
N LEU A 22 14.25 4.90 -21.14
CA LEU A 22 15.28 4.27 -20.32
C LEU A 22 16.61 4.36 -21.09
N PRO A 23 17.69 4.86 -20.46
CA PRO A 23 19.03 4.81 -21.06
C PRO A 23 19.57 3.38 -21.18
N ILE A 24 18.80 2.38 -20.75
CA ILE A 24 19.15 0.96 -20.74
C ILE A 24 18.09 0.19 -21.51
N SER A 25 18.51 -0.65 -22.45
CA SER A 25 17.60 -1.56 -23.16
C SER A 25 16.79 -2.39 -22.16
N PRO A 26 15.47 -2.59 -22.36
CA PRO A 26 14.62 -3.45 -21.52
C PRO A 26 15.22 -4.83 -21.29
N PHE A 27 15.90 -5.41 -22.27
CA PHE A 27 16.60 -6.68 -22.14
C PHE A 27 17.62 -6.69 -21.00
N TYR A 28 18.45 -5.66 -20.87
CA TYR A 28 19.43 -5.59 -19.78
C TYR A 28 18.79 -5.35 -18.43
N ALA A 29 17.68 -4.62 -18.37
CA ALA A 29 16.92 -4.46 -17.12
C ALA A 29 16.33 -5.80 -16.66
N PHE A 30 15.71 -6.57 -17.56
CA PHE A 30 15.19 -7.90 -17.25
C PHE A 30 16.27 -8.90 -16.88
N ALA A 31 17.36 -8.97 -17.68
CA ALA A 31 18.47 -9.87 -17.40
C ALA A 31 19.17 -9.56 -16.08
N GLY A 32 19.36 -8.26 -15.78
CA GLY A 32 19.92 -7.80 -14.52
C GLY A 32 19.04 -8.15 -13.32
N ALA A 33 17.73 -7.91 -13.43
CA ALA A 33 16.77 -8.23 -12.38
C ALA A 33 16.69 -9.75 -12.12
N PHE A 34 16.59 -10.56 -13.18
CA PHE A 34 16.63 -12.03 -13.06
C PHE A 34 17.93 -12.49 -12.36
N THR A 35 19.07 -12.02 -12.84
CA THR A 35 20.38 -12.37 -12.28
C THR A 35 20.48 -11.98 -10.81
N ALA A 36 20.05 -10.77 -10.44
CA ALA A 36 20.08 -10.30 -9.06
C ALA A 36 19.22 -11.16 -8.14
N LEU A 37 18.02 -11.55 -8.56
CA LEU A 37 17.14 -12.44 -7.80
C LEU A 37 17.70 -13.84 -7.68
N PHE A 38 18.18 -14.42 -8.78
CA PHE A 38 18.74 -15.78 -8.79
C PHE A 38 20.00 -15.88 -7.93
N VAL A 39 20.94 -14.93 -8.08
CA VAL A 39 22.16 -14.87 -7.27
C VAL A 39 21.83 -14.65 -5.79
N SER A 40 20.87 -13.76 -5.48
CA SER A 40 20.42 -13.55 -4.09
C SER A 40 19.86 -14.82 -3.49
N PHE A 41 19.03 -15.55 -4.22
CA PHE A 41 18.45 -16.82 -3.76
C PHE A 41 19.53 -17.88 -3.55
N LEU A 42 20.47 -18.01 -4.48
CA LEU A 42 21.59 -18.96 -4.37
C LEU A 42 22.48 -18.64 -3.17
N ALA A 43 22.85 -17.37 -3.00
CA ALA A 43 23.64 -16.90 -1.88
C ALA A 43 22.95 -17.17 -0.53
N LEU A 44 21.65 -16.90 -0.43
CA LEU A 44 20.86 -17.20 0.76
C LEU A 44 20.83 -18.71 1.03
N GLY A 45 20.59 -19.54 0.01
CA GLY A 45 20.56 -20.99 0.14
C GLY A 45 21.86 -21.60 0.64
N LEU A 46 22.99 -21.00 0.24
CA LEU A 46 24.34 -21.49 0.64
C LEU A 46 24.84 -20.91 1.98
N LEU A 47 24.49 -19.63 2.27
CA LEU A 47 25.11 -18.88 3.38
C LEU A 47 24.18 -18.65 4.58
N TRP A 48 22.88 -18.97 4.46
CA TRP A 48 21.88 -18.65 5.47
C TRP A 48 21.12 -19.91 5.91
N SER A 49 21.73 -20.68 6.75
CA SER A 49 21.22 -22.00 7.21
C SER A 49 20.29 -21.93 8.43
N ALA A 50 20.21 -20.78 9.13
CA ALA A 50 19.40 -20.60 10.32
C ALA A 50 18.62 -19.28 10.29
N SER A 51 17.38 -19.27 10.78
CA SER A 51 16.57 -18.06 10.85
C SER A 51 17.23 -16.98 11.72
N ARG A 52 17.31 -15.77 11.21
CA ARG A 52 17.96 -14.61 11.86
C ARG A 52 16.96 -13.59 12.38
N PHE A 53 15.71 -13.59 11.89
CA PHE A 53 14.72 -12.62 12.31
C PHE A 53 13.93 -13.13 13.52
N ARG A 54 13.72 -12.23 14.48
CA ARG A 54 13.14 -12.54 15.81
C ARG A 54 11.84 -11.79 16.11
N GLY A 55 11.19 -11.28 15.08
CA GLY A 55 9.93 -10.55 15.21
C GLY A 55 10.03 -9.37 16.17
N ASP A 56 8.99 -9.16 16.97
CA ASP A 56 8.88 -8.06 17.93
C ASP A 56 9.77 -8.22 19.19
N ARG A 57 10.64 -9.23 19.25
CA ARG A 57 11.57 -9.44 20.38
C ARG A 57 12.89 -8.68 20.22
N SER A 58 13.16 -8.11 19.05
CA SER A 58 14.41 -7.43 18.71
C SER A 58 14.27 -5.92 18.65
N GLY A 59 15.40 -5.25 18.75
CA GLY A 59 15.54 -3.81 18.57
C GLY A 59 16.18 -3.13 19.77
N LEU A 60 16.93 -2.07 19.46
CA LEU A 60 17.55 -1.19 20.46
C LEU A 60 16.50 -0.22 21.00
N ALA A 61 16.26 -0.24 22.31
CA ALA A 61 15.32 0.69 22.93
C ALA A 61 15.80 2.13 22.77
N LEU A 62 14.92 3.01 22.29
CA LEU A 62 15.21 4.44 22.20
C LEU A 62 15.33 5.06 23.61
N PRO A 63 16.08 6.16 23.76
CA PRO A 63 16.21 6.88 25.04
C PRO A 63 14.85 7.23 25.65
N ALA A 64 14.81 7.32 26.98
CA ALA A 64 13.58 7.58 27.73
C ALA A 64 12.86 8.89 27.32
N GLY A 65 13.60 9.89 26.83
CA GLY A 65 13.01 11.12 26.29
C GLY A 65 12.12 10.87 25.10
N PHE A 66 12.57 10.09 24.12
CA PHE A 66 11.78 9.71 22.95
C PHE A 66 10.56 8.87 23.33
N GLN A 67 10.71 7.92 24.27
CA GLN A 67 9.61 7.13 24.81
C GLN A 67 8.52 8.04 25.40
N ARG A 68 8.92 8.98 26.25
CA ARG A 68 8.00 9.92 26.93
C ARG A 68 7.25 10.79 25.92
N VAL A 69 7.94 11.33 24.90
CA VAL A 69 7.29 12.15 23.85
C VAL A 69 6.32 11.30 23.05
N ALA A 70 6.73 10.12 22.58
CA ALA A 70 5.88 9.23 21.77
C ALA A 70 4.65 8.73 22.55
N ASP A 71 4.78 8.55 23.85
CA ASP A 71 3.69 8.03 24.71
C ASP A 71 2.87 9.13 25.38
N ALA A 72 3.31 10.40 25.26
CA ALA A 72 2.60 11.52 25.88
C ALA A 72 1.15 11.64 25.38
N PRO A 73 0.18 11.84 26.27
CA PRO A 73 -1.20 12.12 25.88
C PRO A 73 -1.33 13.31 24.94
N ALA A 74 -0.51 14.35 25.16
CA ALA A 74 -0.47 15.55 24.33
C ALA A 74 -0.10 15.22 22.87
N THR A 75 0.97 14.44 22.64
CA THR A 75 1.38 14.01 21.30
C THR A 75 0.28 13.23 20.60
N ARG A 76 -0.34 12.27 21.30
CA ARG A 76 -1.45 11.49 20.75
C ARG A 76 -2.68 12.35 20.44
N THR A 77 -2.99 13.32 21.28
CA THR A 77 -4.10 14.25 21.07
C THR A 77 -3.81 15.19 19.91
N ALA A 78 -2.60 15.72 19.79
CA ALA A 78 -2.17 16.57 18.70
C ALA A 78 -2.26 15.84 17.34
N LEU A 79 -1.74 14.61 17.25
CA LEU A 79 -1.83 13.81 16.01
C LEU A 79 -3.27 13.47 15.63
N ARG A 80 -4.12 13.15 16.60
CA ARG A 80 -5.57 12.92 16.36
C ARG A 80 -6.27 14.18 15.90
N GLY A 81 -5.93 15.32 16.53
CA GLY A 81 -6.44 16.63 16.12
C GLY A 81 -6.01 17.00 14.70
N LEU A 82 -4.75 16.75 14.36
CA LEU A 82 -4.22 16.97 13.00
C LEU A 82 -4.98 16.12 11.97
N GLY A 83 -5.16 14.81 12.22
CA GLY A 83 -5.89 13.94 11.31
C GLY A 83 -7.36 14.35 11.13
N LEU A 84 -8.01 14.78 12.22
CA LEU A 84 -9.40 15.28 12.16
C LEU A 84 -9.47 16.62 11.41
N ALA A 85 -8.53 17.54 11.67
CA ALA A 85 -8.48 18.83 10.97
C ALA A 85 -8.24 18.64 9.46
N ALA A 86 -7.34 17.73 9.08
CA ALA A 86 -7.10 17.39 7.67
C ALA A 86 -8.37 16.83 7.00
N ALA A 87 -9.07 15.91 7.67
CA ALA A 87 -10.32 15.36 7.14
C ALA A 87 -11.43 16.41 7.02
N LEU A 88 -11.53 17.34 7.98
CA LEU A 88 -12.46 18.47 7.90
C LEU A 88 -12.09 19.43 6.76
N ALA A 89 -10.81 19.71 6.55
CA ALA A 89 -10.36 20.53 5.43
C ALA A 89 -10.74 19.89 4.08
N VAL A 90 -10.51 18.59 3.92
CA VAL A 90 -10.95 17.85 2.72
C VAL A 90 -12.47 17.96 2.53
N LEU A 91 -13.24 17.72 3.59
CA LEU A 91 -14.70 17.81 3.53
C LEU A 91 -15.17 19.22 3.15
N LEU A 92 -14.57 20.28 3.70
CA LEU A 92 -14.90 21.66 3.35
C LEU A 92 -14.61 21.97 1.88
N HIS A 93 -13.46 21.52 1.35
CA HIS A 93 -13.14 21.69 -0.08
C HIS A 93 -14.07 20.89 -0.99
N LEU A 94 -14.53 19.71 -0.56
CA LEU A 94 -15.54 18.94 -1.32
C LEU A 94 -16.91 19.61 -1.33
N LEU A 95 -17.30 20.31 -0.26
CA LEU A 95 -18.61 20.94 -0.13
C LEU A 95 -18.67 22.37 -0.72
N LEU A 96 -17.59 23.12 -0.60
CA LEU A 96 -17.55 24.55 -0.91
C LEU A 96 -16.62 24.89 -2.07
N GLY A 97 -15.69 23.99 -2.42
CA GLY A 97 -14.74 24.20 -3.50
C GLY A 97 -15.34 23.93 -4.89
N PRO A 98 -14.65 24.34 -5.94
CA PRO A 98 -15.07 24.07 -7.31
C PRO A 98 -14.95 22.58 -7.64
N ASP A 99 -15.82 22.08 -8.53
CA ASP A 99 -15.71 20.73 -9.08
C ASP A 99 -14.70 20.70 -10.24
N ASP A 100 -13.48 21.11 -9.93
CA ASP A 100 -12.34 21.16 -10.86
C ASP A 100 -11.06 20.72 -10.10
N PRO A 101 -10.51 19.55 -10.42
CA PRO A 101 -9.33 19.02 -9.74
C PRO A 101 -8.09 19.95 -9.84
N ALA A 102 -8.02 20.80 -10.86
CA ALA A 102 -6.93 21.77 -11.01
C ALA A 102 -7.01 22.92 -9.99
N ARG A 103 -8.19 23.14 -9.37
CA ARG A 103 -8.49 24.25 -8.47
C ARG A 103 -9.01 23.81 -7.10
N ASN A 104 -9.19 22.50 -6.90
CA ASN A 104 -9.67 21.92 -5.65
C ASN A 104 -8.61 20.95 -5.09
N PRO A 105 -8.07 21.18 -3.89
CA PRO A 105 -7.05 20.32 -3.31
C PRO A 105 -7.58 18.97 -2.79
N ALA A 106 -8.91 18.77 -2.70
CA ALA A 106 -9.47 17.56 -2.10
C ALA A 106 -9.10 16.27 -2.85
N PRO A 107 -9.13 16.17 -4.19
CA PRO A 107 -8.67 14.99 -4.90
C PRO A 107 -7.17 14.68 -4.63
N GLY A 108 -6.31 15.69 -4.69
CA GLY A 108 -4.90 15.55 -4.36
C GLY A 108 -4.66 15.13 -2.91
N ALA A 109 -5.46 15.64 -1.97
CA ALA A 109 -5.37 15.23 -0.57
C ALA A 109 -5.72 13.75 -0.37
N VAL A 110 -6.69 13.22 -1.13
CA VAL A 110 -7.11 11.81 -1.04
C VAL A 110 -6.14 10.89 -1.79
N TYR A 111 -5.86 11.17 -3.07
CA TYR A 111 -5.07 10.26 -3.91
C TYR A 111 -3.56 10.44 -3.77
N VAL A 112 -3.08 11.65 -3.46
CA VAL A 112 -1.64 11.89 -3.32
C VAL A 112 -1.21 11.89 -1.85
N LEU A 113 -1.79 12.76 -1.02
CA LEU A 113 -1.31 12.89 0.37
C LEU A 113 -1.72 11.72 1.25
N LEU A 114 -2.98 11.24 1.15
CA LEU A 114 -3.43 10.09 1.95
C LEU A 114 -2.89 8.78 1.35
N TRP A 115 -3.18 8.48 0.07
CA TRP A 115 -2.82 7.19 -0.52
C TRP A 115 -1.31 7.01 -0.64
N VAL A 116 -0.64 7.93 -1.34
CA VAL A 116 0.80 7.81 -1.60
C VAL A 116 1.63 8.34 -0.43
N GLY A 117 1.27 9.47 0.16
CA GLY A 117 1.99 10.07 1.29
C GLY A 117 2.03 9.21 2.54
N LEU A 118 1.05 8.31 2.71
CA LEU A 118 1.03 7.35 3.82
C LEU A 118 2.17 6.31 3.70
N VAL A 119 2.72 6.08 2.50
CA VAL A 119 3.86 5.17 2.29
C VAL A 119 5.10 5.66 3.04
N PRO A 120 5.72 6.81 2.70
CA PRO A 120 6.89 7.30 3.42
C PRO A 120 6.59 7.59 4.89
N ALA A 121 5.39 8.08 5.22
CA ALA A 121 5.00 8.32 6.60
C ALA A 121 5.01 7.03 7.43
N SER A 122 4.48 5.92 6.88
CA SER A 122 4.46 4.62 7.57
C SER A 122 5.84 3.98 7.66
N LEU A 123 6.68 4.17 6.64
CA LEU A 123 8.06 3.66 6.65
C LEU A 123 8.94 4.39 7.68
N LEU A 124 8.77 5.70 7.82
CA LEU A 124 9.59 6.50 8.72
C LEU A 124 9.09 6.46 10.16
N LEU A 125 7.79 6.58 10.37
CA LEU A 125 7.17 6.79 11.68
C LEU A 125 6.45 5.57 12.25
N GLY A 126 6.40 4.47 11.50
CA GLY A 126 5.62 3.28 11.90
C GLY A 126 4.14 3.42 11.55
N PRO A 127 3.21 2.73 12.24
CA PRO A 127 1.79 2.69 11.88
C PRO A 127 1.09 4.02 12.22
N VAL A 128 1.50 5.09 11.54
CA VAL A 128 1.11 6.49 11.84
C VAL A 128 -0.40 6.71 11.65
N TRP A 129 -1.02 6.02 10.68
CA TRP A 129 -2.45 6.17 10.41
C TRP A 129 -3.33 5.84 11.61
N ARG A 130 -2.91 4.90 12.45
CA ARG A 130 -3.64 4.57 13.68
C ARG A 130 -3.85 5.78 14.61
N LEU A 131 -2.94 6.75 14.58
CA LEU A 131 -3.04 8.00 15.36
C LEU A 131 -3.72 9.12 14.57
N LEU A 132 -3.48 9.20 13.27
CA LEU A 132 -4.07 10.22 12.40
C LEU A 132 -5.51 9.90 11.99
N ASN A 133 -5.97 8.65 12.10
CA ASN A 133 -7.28 8.19 11.62
C ASN A 133 -8.43 9.04 12.20
N PRO A 134 -9.11 9.85 11.35
CA PRO A 134 -10.18 10.74 11.80
C PRO A 134 -11.41 9.96 12.28
N LEU A 135 -11.70 8.78 11.69
CA LEU A 135 -12.86 7.97 12.03
C LEU A 135 -12.72 7.38 13.43
N ARG A 136 -11.51 6.93 13.77
CA ARG A 136 -11.18 6.47 15.13
C ARG A 136 -11.33 7.61 16.14
N THR A 137 -10.93 8.82 15.77
CA THR A 137 -11.08 10.02 16.61
C THR A 137 -12.54 10.39 16.79
N LEU A 138 -13.33 10.41 15.71
CA LEU A 138 -14.79 10.65 15.76
C LEU A 138 -15.51 9.60 16.61
N HIS A 139 -15.18 8.31 16.45
CA HIS A 139 -15.76 7.24 17.29
C HIS A 139 -15.49 7.49 18.77
N ARG A 140 -14.27 7.86 19.14
CA ARG A 140 -13.92 8.19 20.53
C ARG A 140 -14.68 9.39 21.07
N LEU A 141 -14.87 10.44 20.26
CA LEU A 141 -15.66 11.61 20.64
C LEU A 141 -17.13 11.23 20.85
N LEU A 142 -17.72 10.46 19.92
CA LEU A 142 -19.08 9.95 20.04
C LEU A 142 -19.28 9.02 21.25
N ALA A 143 -18.31 8.14 21.53
CA ALA A 143 -18.34 7.28 22.69
C ALA A 143 -18.31 8.10 23.99
N ARG A 144 -17.44 9.13 24.07
CA ARG A 144 -17.39 10.06 25.21
C ARG A 144 -18.69 10.82 25.39
N ALA A 145 -19.29 11.35 24.30
CA ALA A 145 -20.57 12.05 24.36
C ALA A 145 -21.70 11.13 24.88
N ARG A 146 -21.62 9.83 24.56
CA ARG A 146 -22.54 8.80 25.04
C ARG A 146 -22.15 8.23 26.42
N ARG A 147 -21.09 8.73 27.05
CA ARG A 147 -20.54 8.28 28.32
C ARG A 147 -20.23 6.77 28.34
N ARG A 148 -19.72 6.27 27.22
CA ARG A 148 -19.31 4.85 27.04
C ARG A 148 -17.82 4.78 26.77
N PRO A 149 -17.09 3.76 27.28
CA PRO A 149 -15.71 3.51 26.88
C PRO A 149 -15.65 3.22 25.37
N PRO A 150 -14.66 3.77 24.63
CA PRO A 150 -14.53 3.55 23.18
C PRO A 150 -14.35 2.07 22.79
N GLU A 151 -13.80 1.26 23.72
CA GLU A 151 -13.58 -0.17 23.55
C GLU A 151 -14.87 -1.00 23.71
N SER A 152 -15.93 -0.38 24.27
CA SER A 152 -17.20 -1.05 24.49
C SER A 152 -17.85 -1.47 23.19
N GLY A 153 -18.07 -2.75 23.03
CA GLY A 153 -18.71 -3.32 21.85
C GLY A 153 -18.83 -4.84 21.94
N ARG A 154 -19.47 -5.42 20.94
CA ARG A 154 -19.50 -6.87 20.78
C ARG A 154 -18.14 -7.39 20.31
N PRO A 155 -17.73 -8.61 20.69
CA PRO A 155 -16.53 -9.20 20.13
C PRO A 155 -16.64 -9.30 18.60
N LEU A 156 -15.51 -9.11 17.92
CA LEU A 156 -15.45 -9.27 16.46
C LEU A 156 -15.74 -10.74 16.11
N PRO A 157 -16.47 -10.99 15.02
CA PRO A 157 -16.70 -12.36 14.54
C PRO A 157 -15.36 -13.10 14.34
N PRO A 158 -15.27 -14.35 14.81
CA PRO A 158 -14.10 -15.18 14.54
C PRO A 158 -13.93 -15.36 13.03
N GLY A 159 -12.72 -15.20 12.53
CA GLY A 159 -12.43 -15.29 11.10
C GLY A 159 -12.60 -13.99 10.30
N LEU A 160 -13.16 -12.92 10.85
CA LEU A 160 -13.29 -11.63 10.17
C LEU A 160 -11.92 -11.07 9.75
N GLY A 161 -10.95 -11.02 10.66
CA GLY A 161 -9.56 -10.61 10.40
C GLY A 161 -9.46 -9.30 9.62
N GLN A 162 -8.81 -9.35 8.45
CA GLN A 162 -8.58 -8.22 7.54
C GLN A 162 -9.46 -8.24 6.29
N TRP A 163 -10.47 -9.11 6.20
CA TRP A 163 -11.37 -9.15 5.05
C TRP A 163 -12.07 -7.81 4.78
N PRO A 164 -12.57 -7.07 5.80
CA PRO A 164 -13.16 -5.75 5.55
C PRO A 164 -12.13 -4.74 5.04
N ALA A 165 -10.88 -4.80 5.51
CA ALA A 165 -9.81 -3.94 5.00
C ALA A 165 -9.49 -4.25 3.54
N ALA A 166 -9.43 -5.52 3.15
CA ALA A 166 -9.25 -5.91 1.75
C ALA A 166 -10.39 -5.39 0.86
N ALA A 167 -11.64 -5.50 1.32
CA ALA A 167 -12.79 -4.94 0.61
C ALA A 167 -12.75 -3.41 0.53
N GLY A 168 -12.32 -2.74 1.60
CA GLY A 168 -12.15 -1.27 1.62
C GLY A 168 -11.03 -0.79 0.69
N LEU A 169 -9.89 -1.51 0.64
CA LEU A 169 -8.81 -1.23 -0.32
C LEU A 169 -9.29 -1.45 -1.77
N PHE A 170 -10.01 -2.54 -2.04
CA PHE A 170 -10.60 -2.76 -3.35
C PHE A 170 -11.56 -1.63 -3.74
N ALA A 171 -12.45 -1.23 -2.83
CA ALA A 171 -13.38 -0.13 -3.11
C ALA A 171 -12.67 1.20 -3.38
N PHE A 172 -11.58 1.48 -2.64
CA PHE A 172 -10.76 2.67 -2.86
C PHE A 172 -10.05 2.63 -4.23
N THR A 173 -9.37 1.53 -4.55
CA THR A 173 -8.68 1.39 -5.84
C THR A 173 -9.66 1.31 -7.01
N TRP A 174 -10.86 0.77 -6.80
CA TRP A 174 -11.93 0.82 -7.80
C TRP A 174 -12.40 2.27 -8.04
N LEU A 175 -12.57 3.06 -6.98
CA LEU A 175 -12.90 4.48 -7.11
C LEU A 175 -11.84 5.25 -7.91
N GLU A 176 -10.56 5.00 -7.63
CA GLU A 176 -9.42 5.67 -8.27
C GLU A 176 -9.27 5.26 -9.75
N LEU A 177 -9.30 3.96 -10.05
CA LEU A 177 -8.86 3.41 -11.33
C LEU A 177 -10.00 3.09 -12.30
N VAL A 178 -11.23 2.96 -11.82
CA VAL A 178 -12.37 2.46 -12.60
C VAL A 178 -13.54 3.44 -12.67
N SER A 179 -13.76 4.21 -11.62
CA SER A 179 -14.87 5.19 -11.59
C SER A 179 -14.80 6.14 -12.78
N PRO A 180 -15.94 6.51 -13.40
CA PRO A 180 -15.95 7.46 -14.52
C PRO A 180 -15.32 8.82 -14.18
N ASP A 181 -15.63 9.34 -13.00
CA ASP A 181 -15.18 10.65 -12.52
C ASP A 181 -14.57 10.54 -11.10
N PRO A 182 -13.39 9.92 -10.95
CA PRO A 182 -12.80 9.65 -9.64
C PRO A 182 -12.43 10.92 -8.86
N ALA A 183 -12.11 11.99 -9.56
CA ALA A 183 -11.69 13.27 -8.99
C ALA A 183 -12.83 14.26 -8.77
N SER A 184 -14.08 13.94 -9.16
CA SER A 184 -15.21 14.84 -8.93
C SER A 184 -15.53 14.96 -7.44
N THR A 185 -15.94 16.15 -7.02
CA THR A 185 -16.35 16.42 -5.63
C THR A 185 -17.50 15.51 -5.20
N THR A 186 -18.43 15.23 -6.09
CA THR A 186 -19.58 14.35 -5.83
C THR A 186 -19.14 12.90 -5.58
N SER A 187 -18.29 12.33 -6.45
CA SER A 187 -17.79 10.96 -6.31
C SER A 187 -17.02 10.77 -5.01
N LEU A 188 -16.11 11.70 -4.69
CA LEU A 188 -15.35 11.69 -3.46
C LEU A 188 -16.23 11.88 -2.22
N LEU A 189 -17.21 12.78 -2.27
CA LEU A 189 -18.12 13.02 -1.15
C LEU A 189 -18.95 11.77 -0.85
N ILE A 190 -19.51 11.12 -1.87
CA ILE A 190 -20.27 9.86 -1.72
C ILE A 190 -19.37 8.76 -1.14
N ALA A 191 -18.18 8.57 -1.70
CA ALA A 191 -17.25 7.52 -1.27
C ALA A 191 -16.78 7.73 0.18
N LEU A 192 -16.32 8.94 0.53
CA LEU A 192 -15.81 9.25 1.88
C LEU A 192 -16.94 9.24 2.92
N THR A 193 -18.13 9.72 2.57
CA THR A 193 -19.29 9.70 3.47
C THR A 193 -19.76 8.26 3.70
N GLY A 194 -19.87 7.46 2.64
CA GLY A 194 -20.22 6.05 2.73
C GLY A 194 -19.20 5.25 3.57
N TYR A 195 -17.91 5.44 3.30
CA TYR A 195 -16.84 4.83 4.09
C TYR A 195 -16.91 5.22 5.57
N THR A 196 -17.10 6.52 5.85
CA THR A 196 -17.26 7.05 7.21
C THR A 196 -18.46 6.44 7.92
N ALA A 197 -19.62 6.41 7.26
CA ALA A 197 -20.85 5.87 7.83
C ALA A 197 -20.70 4.39 8.19
N VAL A 198 -20.20 3.57 7.26
CA VAL A 198 -19.98 2.13 7.48
C VAL A 198 -19.04 1.91 8.68
N HIS A 199 -17.89 2.59 8.70
CA HIS A 199 -16.92 2.41 9.76
C HIS A 199 -17.42 2.88 11.13
N LEU A 200 -18.13 4.02 11.22
CA LEU A 200 -18.67 4.51 12.47
C LEU A 200 -19.82 3.64 12.99
N LEU A 201 -20.69 3.14 12.11
CA LEU A 201 -21.78 2.22 12.49
C LEU A 201 -21.22 0.91 13.03
N LEU A 202 -20.22 0.33 12.36
CA LEU A 202 -19.61 -0.92 12.79
C LEU A 202 -18.72 -0.74 14.02
N ALA A 203 -18.04 0.41 14.16
CA ALA A 203 -17.33 0.74 15.39
C ALA A 203 -18.29 0.99 16.59
N ALA A 204 -19.48 1.55 16.35
CA ALA A 204 -20.49 1.67 17.39
C ALA A 204 -21.01 0.30 17.89
N ARG A 205 -20.98 -0.73 17.03
CA ARG A 205 -21.37 -2.10 17.35
C ARG A 205 -20.24 -2.92 17.99
N PHE A 206 -19.01 -2.82 17.46
CA PHE A 206 -17.87 -3.67 17.81
C PHE A 206 -16.80 -2.97 18.64
N GLY A 207 -16.97 -1.68 18.92
CA GLY A 207 -15.98 -0.87 19.61
C GLY A 207 -14.78 -0.48 18.74
N GLU A 208 -13.80 0.17 19.36
CA GLU A 208 -12.60 0.66 18.70
C GLU A 208 -11.75 -0.46 18.06
N GLY A 209 -11.88 -1.69 18.54
CA GLY A 209 -11.21 -2.87 17.96
C GLY A 209 -11.54 -3.12 16.50
N TRP A 210 -12.70 -2.63 16.02
CA TRP A 210 -13.11 -2.68 14.62
C TRP A 210 -12.04 -2.15 13.69
N PHE A 211 -11.51 -0.95 13.96
CA PHE A 211 -10.54 -0.29 13.07
C PHE A 211 -9.26 -1.09 12.86
N THR A 212 -8.79 -1.84 13.86
CA THR A 212 -7.48 -2.52 13.83
C THR A 212 -7.33 -3.58 12.73
N GLY A 213 -8.44 -4.13 12.23
CA GLY A 213 -8.41 -5.14 11.17
C GLY A 213 -9.31 -4.80 9.99
N ALA A 214 -10.22 -3.84 10.16
CA ALA A 214 -11.27 -3.55 9.19
C ALA A 214 -11.04 -2.23 8.42
N ASP A 215 -10.33 -1.25 8.98
CA ASP A 215 -10.02 -0.01 8.28
C ASP A 215 -8.93 -0.26 7.24
N ALA A 216 -9.24 0.06 5.98
CA ALA A 216 -8.38 -0.18 4.84
C ALA A 216 -7.02 0.53 4.97
N PHE A 217 -7.03 1.80 5.35
CA PHE A 217 -5.82 2.60 5.48
C PHE A 217 -5.02 2.26 6.74
N GLU A 218 -5.68 1.80 7.83
CA GLU A 218 -4.98 1.29 9.01
C GLU A 218 -4.27 -0.04 8.71
N ALA A 219 -4.91 -0.93 7.93
CA ALA A 219 -4.29 -2.16 7.46
C ALA A 219 -3.12 -1.87 6.50
N TYR A 220 -3.30 -0.94 5.55
CA TYR A 220 -2.28 -0.49 4.61
C TYR A 220 -1.06 0.11 5.31
N SER A 221 -1.27 1.15 6.14
CA SER A 221 -0.21 1.75 6.96
C SER A 221 0.45 0.73 7.89
N GLY A 222 -0.34 -0.16 8.48
CA GLY A 222 0.13 -1.24 9.34
C GLY A 222 1.04 -2.23 8.63
N LEU A 223 0.74 -2.61 7.39
CA LEU A 223 1.58 -3.50 6.59
C LEU A 223 2.90 -2.81 6.20
N LEU A 224 2.84 -1.59 5.68
CA LEU A 224 4.04 -0.82 5.29
C LEU A 224 4.94 -0.53 6.48
N SER A 225 4.36 -0.23 7.64
CA SER A 225 5.09 0.02 8.89
C SER A 225 5.87 -1.19 9.42
N ARG A 226 5.59 -2.40 8.89
CA ARG A 226 6.42 -3.57 9.21
C ARG A 226 7.85 -3.42 8.70
N LEU A 227 8.04 -2.65 7.63
CA LEU A 227 9.36 -2.29 7.10
C LEU A 227 9.95 -1.03 7.74
N SER A 228 9.27 -0.41 8.69
CA SER A 228 9.82 0.73 9.43
C SER A 228 10.95 0.29 10.37
N PRO A 229 12.08 1.04 10.39
CA PRO A 229 13.10 0.87 11.42
C PRO A 229 12.58 1.25 12.81
N LEU A 230 11.54 2.08 12.90
CA LEU A 230 10.88 2.41 14.15
C LEU A 230 9.75 1.42 14.41
N GLY A 231 9.78 0.79 15.57
CA GLY A 231 8.75 -0.18 15.96
C GLY A 231 8.54 -0.23 17.48
N ARG A 232 7.56 -1.00 17.90
CA ARG A 232 7.39 -1.32 19.31
C ARG A 232 7.74 -2.78 19.55
N ARG A 233 8.57 -3.01 20.55
CA ARG A 233 8.92 -4.34 21.03
C ARG A 233 7.75 -4.91 21.85
N HIS A 234 7.73 -6.21 22.11
CA HIS A 234 6.69 -6.90 22.87
C HIS A 234 6.43 -6.32 24.28
N ASP A 235 7.45 -5.67 24.87
CA ASP A 235 7.35 -4.95 26.16
C ASP A 235 6.76 -3.53 26.03
N GLY A 236 6.29 -3.15 24.84
CA GLY A 236 5.70 -1.84 24.53
C GLY A 236 6.71 -0.73 24.26
N ARG A 237 8.02 -0.96 24.45
CA ARG A 237 9.05 0.06 24.24
C ARG A 237 9.22 0.38 22.76
N LEU A 238 9.37 1.66 22.46
CA LEU A 238 9.76 2.12 21.13
C LEU A 238 11.23 1.75 20.88
N VAL A 239 11.49 1.12 19.76
CA VAL A 239 12.80 0.59 19.42
C VAL A 239 13.21 0.98 18.00
N LEU A 240 14.53 1.14 17.79
CA LEU A 240 15.13 1.10 16.47
C LEU A 240 15.49 -0.36 16.16
N ARG A 241 14.97 -0.89 15.05
CA ARG A 241 15.12 -2.31 14.68
C ARG A 241 15.47 -2.46 13.21
N ASN A 242 16.09 -3.58 12.87
CA ASN A 242 16.15 -3.99 11.47
C ASN A 242 14.71 -4.19 10.95
N PRO A 243 14.34 -3.60 9.80
CA PRO A 243 13.01 -3.74 9.20
C PRO A 243 12.51 -5.17 9.06
N PHE A 244 13.38 -6.12 8.79
CA PHE A 244 13.02 -7.54 8.69
C PHE A 244 12.47 -8.14 9.99
N HIS A 245 12.89 -7.65 11.16
CA HIS A 245 12.27 -8.08 12.42
C HIS A 245 10.81 -7.62 12.50
N GLY A 246 10.52 -6.40 12.02
CA GLY A 246 9.16 -5.91 11.95
C GLY A 246 8.31 -6.68 10.96
N LEU A 247 8.88 -6.98 9.81
CA LEU A 247 8.23 -7.75 8.75
C LEU A 247 7.92 -9.19 9.22
N ASP A 248 8.88 -9.84 9.89
CA ASP A 248 8.71 -11.17 10.47
C ASP A 248 7.59 -11.23 11.54
N ALA A 249 7.35 -10.11 12.23
CA ALA A 249 6.27 -9.98 13.22
C ALA A 249 4.89 -9.73 12.60
N THR A 250 4.71 -9.83 11.29
CA THR A 250 3.40 -9.64 10.65
C THR A 250 2.42 -10.71 11.13
N PRO A 251 1.27 -10.33 11.74
CA PRO A 251 0.31 -11.31 12.25
C PRO A 251 -0.37 -12.09 11.12
N GLU A 252 -0.42 -13.40 11.26
CA GLU A 252 -1.10 -14.31 10.33
C GLU A 252 -2.62 -14.27 10.55
N ARG A 253 -3.28 -13.18 10.15
CA ARG A 253 -4.73 -12.99 10.31
C ARG A 253 -5.49 -13.45 9.07
N PRO A 254 -6.75 -13.92 9.22
CA PRO A 254 -7.65 -14.10 8.07
C PRO A 254 -7.74 -12.81 7.25
N GLY A 255 -7.81 -12.93 5.92
CA GLY A 255 -7.85 -11.78 5.03
C GLY A 255 -6.50 -11.11 4.73
N LEU A 256 -5.39 -11.43 5.43
CA LEU A 256 -4.07 -10.86 5.16
C LEU A 256 -3.64 -11.06 3.70
N VAL A 257 -3.77 -12.29 3.19
CA VAL A 257 -3.43 -12.62 1.79
C VAL A 257 -4.27 -11.78 0.83
N ALA A 258 -5.58 -11.67 1.08
CA ALA A 258 -6.46 -10.85 0.25
C ALA A 258 -6.05 -9.37 0.25
N THR A 259 -5.74 -8.81 1.43
CA THR A 259 -5.28 -7.42 1.56
C THR A 259 -4.02 -7.15 0.73
N VAL A 260 -3.02 -8.05 0.82
CA VAL A 260 -1.77 -7.90 0.06
C VAL A 260 -1.98 -8.13 -1.43
N CYS A 261 -2.83 -9.09 -1.82
CA CYS A 261 -3.13 -9.34 -3.23
C CYS A 261 -3.95 -8.22 -3.87
N VAL A 262 -4.87 -7.60 -3.13
CA VAL A 262 -5.57 -6.40 -3.60
C VAL A 262 -4.57 -5.27 -3.82
N LEU A 263 -3.67 -5.03 -2.87
CA LEU A 263 -2.65 -3.98 -2.99
C LEU A 263 -1.76 -4.19 -4.22
N LEU A 264 -1.19 -5.39 -4.39
CA LEU A 264 -0.34 -5.71 -5.54
C LEU A 264 -1.10 -5.74 -6.85
N GLY A 265 -2.28 -6.37 -6.88
CA GLY A 265 -3.05 -6.53 -8.10
C GLY A 265 -3.66 -5.23 -8.61
N SER A 266 -4.09 -4.34 -7.70
CA SER A 266 -4.57 -3.01 -8.10
C SER A 266 -3.45 -2.14 -8.65
N THR A 267 -2.26 -2.16 -8.03
CA THR A 267 -1.10 -1.41 -8.53
C THR A 267 -0.60 -1.98 -9.87
N ALA A 268 -0.67 -3.31 -10.07
CA ALA A 268 -0.36 -3.92 -11.36
C ALA A 268 -1.38 -3.52 -12.44
N TYR A 269 -2.68 -3.47 -12.08
CA TYR A 269 -3.72 -3.00 -12.98
C TYR A 269 -3.54 -1.53 -13.33
N ASP A 270 -3.16 -0.69 -12.38
CA ASP A 270 -2.87 0.73 -12.59
C ASP A 270 -1.78 0.90 -13.66
N GLY A 271 -0.62 0.21 -13.49
CA GLY A 271 0.44 0.24 -14.50
C GLY A 271 0.05 -0.37 -15.87
N TYR A 272 -0.94 -1.27 -15.91
CA TYR A 272 -1.45 -1.84 -17.15
C TYR A 272 -2.54 -0.99 -17.81
N SER A 273 -3.24 -0.18 -17.03
CA SER A 273 -4.40 0.60 -17.48
C SER A 273 -4.06 1.63 -18.57
N ASP A 274 -2.81 2.08 -18.61
CA ASP A 274 -2.29 3.01 -19.61
C ASP A 274 -1.83 2.33 -20.93
N ASN A 275 -1.84 0.98 -20.98
CA ASN A 275 -1.44 0.27 -22.19
C ASN A 275 -2.44 0.53 -23.33
N PRO A 276 -1.96 0.94 -24.53
CA PRO A 276 -2.83 1.26 -25.67
C PRO A 276 -3.79 0.13 -26.07
N SER A 277 -3.35 -1.13 -25.97
CA SER A 277 -4.20 -2.29 -26.27
C SER A 277 -5.33 -2.43 -25.27
N TRP A 278 -5.06 -2.16 -24.00
CA TRP A 278 -6.09 -2.18 -22.95
C TRP A 278 -7.07 -1.01 -23.10
N ILE A 279 -6.57 0.19 -23.34
CA ILE A 279 -7.41 1.37 -23.60
C ILE A 279 -8.37 1.10 -24.76
N ASN A 280 -7.85 0.57 -25.87
CA ASN A 280 -8.69 0.20 -27.01
C ASN A 280 -9.73 -0.88 -26.65
N ALA A 281 -9.34 -1.93 -25.90
CA ALA A 281 -10.26 -2.97 -25.45
C ALA A 281 -11.39 -2.41 -24.58
N VAL A 282 -11.08 -1.50 -23.67
CA VAL A 282 -12.06 -0.83 -22.80
C VAL A 282 -13.02 0.05 -23.62
N GLN A 283 -12.50 0.80 -24.60
CA GLN A 283 -13.29 1.72 -25.43
C GLN A 283 -14.22 0.99 -26.40
N THR A 284 -13.79 -0.15 -26.93
CA THR A 284 -14.55 -0.93 -27.92
C THR A 284 -15.42 -2.05 -27.29
N SER A 285 -15.37 -2.22 -25.99
CA SER A 285 -16.09 -3.28 -25.28
C SER A 285 -17.62 -3.11 -25.38
N PRO A 286 -18.36 -4.15 -25.77
CA PRO A 286 -19.82 -4.12 -25.76
C PRO A 286 -20.42 -3.99 -24.35
N LEU A 287 -19.64 -4.31 -23.31
CA LEU A 287 -20.07 -4.16 -21.91
C LEU A 287 -20.02 -2.70 -21.42
N GLY A 288 -19.34 -1.83 -22.18
CA GLY A 288 -19.04 -0.45 -21.77
C GLY A 288 -17.79 -0.33 -20.89
N ARG A 289 -17.34 0.92 -20.72
CA ARG A 289 -16.06 1.25 -20.05
C ARG A 289 -15.98 0.70 -18.61
N THR A 290 -16.91 1.10 -17.76
CA THR A 290 -16.85 0.80 -16.30
C THR A 290 -16.92 -0.70 -16.00
N PRO A 291 -17.84 -1.52 -16.57
CA PRO A 291 -17.84 -2.96 -16.35
C PRO A 291 -16.55 -3.63 -16.85
N THR A 292 -16.04 -3.24 -18.02
CA THR A 292 -14.80 -3.81 -18.58
C THR A 292 -13.60 -3.49 -17.71
N ALA A 293 -13.44 -2.24 -17.28
CA ALA A 293 -12.37 -1.83 -16.36
C ALA A 293 -12.49 -2.53 -15.00
N THR A 294 -13.72 -2.71 -14.47
CA THR A 294 -13.96 -3.47 -13.24
C THR A 294 -13.50 -4.93 -13.38
N LEU A 295 -13.83 -5.57 -14.49
CA LEU A 295 -13.39 -6.94 -14.77
C LEU A 295 -11.87 -7.01 -14.92
N GLY A 296 -11.23 -6.02 -15.54
CA GLY A 296 -9.78 -5.91 -15.63
C GLY A 296 -9.10 -5.81 -14.26
N LEU A 297 -9.59 -4.94 -13.39
CA LEU A 297 -9.09 -4.80 -12.01
C LEU A 297 -9.26 -6.11 -11.22
N LEU A 298 -10.45 -6.73 -11.30
CA LEU A 298 -10.70 -8.01 -10.64
C LEU A 298 -9.80 -9.12 -11.20
N ALA A 299 -9.60 -9.18 -12.52
CA ALA A 299 -8.74 -10.16 -13.16
C ALA A 299 -7.28 -10.01 -12.75
N SER A 300 -6.77 -8.78 -12.65
CA SER A 300 -5.41 -8.50 -12.16
C SER A 300 -5.23 -8.96 -10.71
N ILE A 301 -6.16 -8.61 -9.82
CA ILE A 301 -6.13 -9.05 -8.42
C ILE A 301 -6.23 -10.58 -8.32
N ALA A 302 -7.12 -11.19 -9.09
CA ALA A 302 -7.30 -12.65 -9.12
C ALA A 302 -6.06 -13.37 -9.66
N LEU A 303 -5.40 -12.82 -10.69
CA LEU A 303 -4.14 -13.35 -11.23
C LEU A 303 -3.05 -13.37 -10.17
N VAL A 304 -2.81 -12.23 -9.51
CA VAL A 304 -1.83 -12.10 -8.43
C VAL A 304 -2.14 -13.08 -7.30
N ALA A 305 -3.40 -13.14 -6.86
CA ALA A 305 -3.83 -14.03 -5.79
C ALA A 305 -3.67 -15.51 -6.16
N THR A 306 -4.05 -15.89 -7.39
CA THR A 306 -3.96 -17.26 -7.87
C THR A 306 -2.51 -17.72 -7.96
N LEU A 307 -1.64 -16.92 -8.58
CA LEU A 307 -0.21 -17.23 -8.69
C LEU A 307 0.42 -17.38 -7.30
N TYR A 308 0.12 -16.45 -6.39
CA TYR A 308 0.60 -16.54 -5.02
C TYR A 308 0.09 -17.81 -4.31
N CYS A 309 -1.21 -18.08 -4.36
CA CYS A 309 -1.79 -19.24 -3.69
C CYS A 309 -1.27 -20.56 -4.24
N LEU A 310 -1.07 -20.66 -5.56
CA LEU A 310 -0.50 -21.85 -6.19
C LEU A 310 0.96 -22.06 -5.74
N CYS A 311 1.79 -21.02 -5.79
CA CYS A 311 3.21 -21.14 -5.42
C CYS A 311 3.39 -21.37 -3.90
N ALA A 312 2.68 -20.63 -3.05
CA ALA A 312 2.72 -20.84 -1.61
C ALA A 312 2.12 -22.18 -1.19
N GLY A 313 1.08 -22.66 -1.90
CA GLY A 313 0.51 -23.98 -1.72
C GLY A 313 1.47 -25.10 -2.15
N ALA A 314 2.17 -24.91 -3.27
CA ALA A 314 3.14 -25.87 -3.81
C ALA A 314 4.35 -26.10 -2.87
N THR A 315 4.63 -25.19 -1.96
CA THR A 315 5.67 -25.43 -0.92
C THR A 315 5.39 -26.69 -0.11
N ARG A 316 4.12 -27.07 0.07
CA ARG A 316 3.72 -28.31 0.78
C ARG A 316 4.19 -29.59 0.08
N LEU A 317 4.22 -29.58 -1.26
CA LEU A 317 4.60 -30.75 -2.05
C LEU A 317 6.07 -31.10 -1.86
N VAL A 318 6.89 -30.08 -1.63
CA VAL A 318 8.36 -30.25 -1.50
C VAL A 318 8.78 -30.37 -0.03
N SER A 319 8.20 -29.58 0.86
CA SER A 319 8.68 -29.44 2.25
C SER A 319 7.84 -30.20 3.27
N GLY A 320 6.71 -30.76 2.85
CA GLY A 320 5.76 -31.44 3.72
C GLY A 320 4.64 -30.54 4.22
N PRO A 321 3.68 -31.11 4.96
CA PRO A 321 2.48 -30.40 5.37
C PRO A 321 2.79 -29.26 6.34
N HIS A 322 2.30 -28.07 6.03
CA HIS A 322 2.26 -26.91 6.93
C HIS A 322 0.80 -26.47 7.10
N PRO A 323 0.33 -26.14 8.30
CA PRO A 323 -1.08 -25.86 8.53
C PRO A 323 -1.59 -24.61 7.79
N ARG A 324 -0.74 -23.58 7.59
CA ARG A 324 -1.14 -22.30 6.99
C ARG A 324 -0.05 -21.71 6.07
N PRO A 325 0.33 -22.36 4.96
CA PRO A 325 1.42 -21.88 4.12
C PRO A 325 1.10 -20.52 3.46
N LEU A 326 -0.18 -20.26 3.12
CA LEU A 326 -0.58 -19.02 2.47
C LEU A 326 -0.34 -17.80 3.36
N THR A 327 -0.73 -17.84 4.62
CA THR A 327 -0.51 -16.72 5.54
C THR A 327 0.92 -16.62 6.04
N ALA A 328 1.61 -17.75 6.15
CA ALA A 328 2.98 -17.81 6.64
C ALA A 328 3.98 -17.04 5.75
N PHE A 329 3.76 -17.02 4.43
CA PHE A 329 4.63 -16.32 3.47
C PHE A 329 4.08 -14.98 2.98
N ALA A 330 2.84 -14.59 3.33
CA ALA A 330 2.21 -13.36 2.85
C ALA A 330 3.02 -12.09 3.16
N HIS A 331 3.74 -12.06 4.27
CA HIS A 331 4.59 -10.94 4.67
C HIS A 331 5.73 -10.67 3.66
N SER A 332 6.20 -11.69 2.91
CA SER A 332 7.26 -11.53 1.91
C SER A 332 6.83 -10.74 0.68
N LEU A 333 5.52 -10.59 0.45
CA LEU A 333 4.98 -9.76 -0.62
C LEU A 333 4.98 -8.27 -0.27
N VAL A 334 5.06 -7.90 1.01
CA VAL A 334 5.01 -6.49 1.45
C VAL A 334 6.16 -5.65 0.88
N PRO A 335 7.44 -6.10 0.90
CA PRO A 335 8.52 -5.38 0.26
C PRO A 335 8.33 -5.21 -1.26
N ILE A 336 7.72 -6.19 -1.92
CA ILE A 336 7.43 -6.14 -3.35
C ILE A 336 6.39 -5.04 -3.63
N ALA A 337 5.28 -5.05 -2.86
CA ALA A 337 4.28 -4.00 -2.94
C ALA A 337 4.89 -2.61 -2.71
N LEU A 338 5.76 -2.49 -1.69
CA LEU A 338 6.46 -1.24 -1.42
C LEU A 338 7.34 -0.79 -2.58
N GLY A 339 8.16 -1.71 -3.13
CA GLY A 339 9.04 -1.39 -4.27
C GLY A 339 8.24 -0.88 -5.47
N TYR A 340 7.09 -1.51 -5.74
CA TYR A 340 6.21 -1.11 -6.82
C TYR A 340 5.50 0.23 -6.54
N LEU A 341 5.02 0.47 -5.32
CA LEU A 341 4.43 1.74 -4.91
C LEU A 341 5.42 2.91 -5.05
N ILE A 342 6.68 2.70 -4.67
CA ILE A 342 7.74 3.71 -4.86
C ILE A 342 7.98 3.94 -6.34
N ALA A 343 8.16 2.86 -7.12
CA ALA A 343 8.43 2.96 -8.56
C ALA A 343 7.34 3.71 -9.33
N HIS A 344 6.09 3.43 -9.00
CA HIS A 344 4.93 3.96 -9.72
C HIS A 344 4.54 5.37 -9.26
N TYR A 345 4.51 5.63 -7.94
CA TYR A 345 3.94 6.86 -7.39
C TYR A 345 4.96 7.90 -6.91
N PHE A 346 6.27 7.65 -7.03
CA PHE A 346 7.28 8.63 -6.58
C PHE A 346 7.11 9.99 -7.24
N SER A 347 7.00 10.04 -8.57
CA SER A 347 6.84 11.29 -9.32
C SER A 347 5.58 12.04 -8.86
N LEU A 348 4.46 11.32 -8.78
CA LEU A 348 3.18 11.86 -8.36
C LEU A 348 3.28 12.53 -6.98
N LEU A 349 3.94 11.87 -6.02
CA LEU A 349 4.07 12.43 -4.67
C LEU A 349 4.93 13.70 -4.65
N VAL A 350 6.05 13.70 -5.38
CA VAL A 350 7.02 14.82 -5.29
C VAL A 350 6.61 16.02 -6.13
N THR A 351 5.73 15.83 -7.13
CA THR A 351 5.17 16.93 -7.93
C THR A 351 3.83 17.39 -7.39
N GLU A 352 2.84 16.51 -7.30
CA GLU A 352 1.48 16.88 -6.90
C GLU A 352 1.29 17.04 -5.37
N GLY A 353 2.15 16.40 -4.56
CA GLY A 353 2.08 16.55 -3.11
C GLY A 353 2.26 18.00 -2.64
N PRO A 354 3.37 18.68 -2.97
CA PRO A 354 3.58 20.10 -2.65
C PRO A 354 2.51 21.01 -3.26
N ARG A 355 2.11 20.73 -4.52
CA ARG A 355 1.04 21.49 -5.19
C ARG A 355 -0.28 21.39 -4.45
N THR A 356 -0.68 20.20 -4.03
CA THR A 356 -1.90 19.99 -3.24
C THR A 356 -1.87 20.76 -1.93
N VAL A 357 -0.70 20.78 -1.25
CA VAL A 357 -0.54 21.52 0.01
C VAL A 357 -0.61 23.03 -0.23
N SER A 358 0.08 23.56 -1.24
CA SER A 358 0.04 25.01 -1.56
C SER A 358 -1.34 25.45 -2.00
N MET A 359 -2.06 24.64 -2.76
CA MET A 359 -3.45 24.90 -3.14
C MET A 359 -4.37 24.93 -1.89
N ALA A 360 -4.21 23.97 -0.97
CA ALA A 360 -5.00 23.94 0.26
C ALA A 360 -4.72 25.13 1.19
N LEU A 361 -3.50 25.69 1.14
CA LEU A 361 -3.12 26.89 1.89
C LEU A 361 -3.43 28.21 1.17
N GLY A 362 -3.94 28.17 -0.07
CA GLY A 362 -4.19 29.35 -0.89
C GLY A 362 -2.92 30.08 -1.34
N THR A 363 -1.78 29.39 -1.38
CA THR A 363 -0.46 29.94 -1.77
C THR A 363 -0.02 29.48 -3.17
N ASP A 364 -0.94 28.89 -3.94
CA ASP A 364 -0.67 28.31 -5.27
C ASP A 364 -0.58 29.42 -6.35
N ASN A 365 0.51 30.20 -6.30
CA ASN A 365 0.83 31.24 -7.27
C ASN A 365 2.15 30.98 -8.02
N GLY A 366 2.72 29.78 -7.88
CA GLY A 366 4.00 29.40 -8.47
C GLY A 366 3.89 28.61 -9.77
N PRO A 367 4.96 28.50 -10.55
CA PRO A 367 5.03 27.55 -11.65
C PRO A 367 4.88 26.12 -11.14
N ASP A 368 4.32 25.24 -12.01
CA ASP A 368 4.19 23.83 -11.67
C ASP A 368 5.55 23.24 -11.24
N PRO A 369 5.59 22.49 -10.11
CA PRO A 369 6.83 21.92 -9.63
C PRO A 369 7.40 20.96 -10.68
N SER A 370 8.64 21.21 -11.12
CA SER A 370 9.35 20.31 -12.02
C SER A 370 9.75 19.03 -11.26
N PRO A 371 9.71 17.86 -11.94
CA PRO A 371 10.18 16.62 -11.32
C PRO A 371 11.64 16.76 -10.85
N PRO A 372 11.98 16.31 -9.63
CA PRO A 372 13.33 16.45 -9.08
C PRO A 372 14.37 15.55 -9.78
N LEU A 373 13.90 14.59 -10.58
CA LEU A 373 14.72 13.67 -11.36
C LEU A 373 14.37 13.79 -12.84
N GLY A 374 15.39 13.85 -13.69
CA GLY A 374 15.19 13.68 -15.13
C GLY A 374 14.73 12.26 -15.47
N SER A 375 14.29 12.03 -16.72
CA SER A 375 13.74 10.74 -17.19
C SER A 375 14.63 9.54 -16.84
N GLY A 376 15.94 9.64 -17.12
CA GLY A 376 16.90 8.57 -16.77
C GLY A 376 17.05 8.31 -15.28
N GLY A 377 16.99 9.35 -14.44
CA GLY A 377 17.03 9.21 -12.98
C GLY A 377 15.78 8.56 -12.44
N LEU A 378 14.59 8.90 -12.98
CA LEU A 378 13.32 8.29 -12.60
C LEU A 378 13.29 6.82 -12.99
N ALA A 379 13.67 6.49 -14.22
CA ALA A 379 13.74 5.11 -14.69
C ALA A 379 14.70 4.25 -13.85
N ALA A 380 15.87 4.79 -13.49
CA ALA A 380 16.79 4.11 -12.58
C ALA A 380 16.17 3.87 -11.21
N LEU A 381 15.50 4.87 -10.64
CA LEU A 381 14.78 4.73 -9.36
C LEU A 381 13.70 3.64 -9.43
N GLN A 382 12.93 3.60 -10.50
CA GLN A 382 11.87 2.60 -10.71
C GLN A 382 12.45 1.18 -10.72
N VAL A 383 13.46 0.93 -11.55
CA VAL A 383 14.11 -0.39 -11.63
C VAL A 383 14.73 -0.79 -10.29
N ILE A 384 15.47 0.12 -9.65
CA ILE A 384 16.10 -0.13 -8.34
C ILE A 384 15.04 -0.44 -7.28
N ALA A 385 13.95 0.31 -7.24
CA ALA A 385 12.88 0.10 -6.25
C ALA A 385 12.21 -1.27 -6.41
N VAL A 386 11.86 -1.65 -7.65
CA VAL A 386 11.25 -2.95 -7.95
C VAL A 386 12.19 -4.09 -7.61
N VAL A 387 13.43 -4.06 -8.11
CA VAL A 387 14.41 -5.13 -7.88
C VAL A 387 14.72 -5.26 -6.39
N THR A 388 14.93 -4.15 -5.69
CA THR A 388 15.18 -4.14 -4.23
C THR A 388 13.99 -4.73 -3.49
N GLY A 389 12.76 -4.34 -3.81
CA GLY A 389 11.55 -4.90 -3.20
C GLY A 389 11.47 -6.41 -3.33
N HIS A 390 11.81 -6.95 -4.50
CA HIS A 390 11.82 -8.39 -4.75
C HIS A 390 12.96 -9.11 -4.00
N ILE A 391 14.18 -8.58 -3.97
CA ILE A 391 15.30 -9.14 -3.19
C ILE A 391 14.91 -9.19 -1.71
N LEU A 392 14.34 -8.14 -1.16
CA LEU A 392 13.89 -8.11 0.24
C LEU A 392 12.77 -9.14 0.49
N GLY A 393 11.88 -9.34 -0.49
CA GLY A 393 10.85 -10.37 -0.46
C GLY A 393 11.45 -11.79 -0.42
N VAL A 394 12.45 -12.06 -1.26
CA VAL A 394 13.20 -13.33 -1.27
C VAL A 394 13.87 -13.58 0.07
N ILE A 395 14.54 -12.57 0.65
CA ILE A 395 15.19 -12.67 1.98
C ILE A 395 14.15 -13.02 3.06
N ALA A 396 13.01 -12.35 3.07
CA ALA A 396 11.95 -12.59 4.05
C ALA A 396 11.34 -13.99 3.90
N ALA A 397 11.10 -14.44 2.67
CA ALA A 397 10.59 -15.78 2.37
C ALA A 397 11.61 -16.86 2.77
N HIS A 398 12.91 -16.64 2.51
CA HIS A 398 13.98 -17.56 2.85
C HIS A 398 14.09 -17.75 4.36
N ASP A 399 14.18 -16.67 5.14
CA ASP A 399 14.30 -16.76 6.60
C ASP A 399 13.09 -17.49 7.22
N ARG A 400 11.88 -17.22 6.71
CA ARG A 400 10.67 -17.91 7.13
C ARG A 400 10.71 -19.39 6.77
N SER A 401 11.19 -19.75 5.59
CA SER A 401 11.29 -21.14 5.11
C SER A 401 12.27 -21.96 5.95
N VAL A 402 13.46 -21.41 6.23
CA VAL A 402 14.47 -22.08 7.08
C VAL A 402 13.93 -22.34 8.50
N ARG A 403 13.01 -21.51 8.99
CA ARG A 403 12.37 -21.72 10.30
C ARG A 403 11.25 -22.76 10.26
N LEU A 404 10.50 -22.84 9.15
CA LEU A 404 9.30 -23.67 9.05
C LEU A 404 9.56 -25.08 8.53
N PHE A 405 10.58 -25.25 7.67
CA PHE A 405 10.86 -26.51 7.01
C PHE A 405 12.11 -27.20 7.55
N PRO A 406 12.18 -28.54 7.42
CA PRO A 406 13.41 -29.28 7.75
C PRO A 406 14.61 -28.76 6.95
N PRO A 407 15.82 -28.68 7.53
CA PRO A 407 16.99 -28.09 6.86
C PRO A 407 17.26 -28.64 5.46
N ALA A 408 17.12 -29.97 5.28
CA ALA A 408 17.33 -30.65 3.99
C ALA A 408 16.34 -30.23 2.89
N ARG A 409 15.20 -29.65 3.25
CA ARG A 409 14.11 -29.26 2.32
C ARG A 409 13.84 -27.76 2.31
N ALA A 410 14.49 -27.00 3.17
CA ALA A 410 14.23 -25.57 3.34
C ALA A 410 14.51 -24.77 2.07
N VAL A 411 15.57 -25.08 1.33
CA VAL A 411 15.91 -24.41 0.06
C VAL A 411 14.99 -24.88 -1.06
N ALA A 412 14.82 -26.20 -1.23
CA ALA A 412 13.97 -26.74 -2.29
C ALA A 412 12.49 -26.31 -2.14
N GLY A 413 12.00 -26.23 -0.90
CA GLY A 413 10.65 -25.79 -0.60
C GLY A 413 10.34 -24.34 -0.99
N GLN A 414 11.36 -23.53 -1.25
CA GLN A 414 11.19 -22.14 -1.69
C GLN A 414 11.18 -21.96 -3.21
N LEU A 415 11.56 -22.98 -3.98
CA LEU A 415 11.61 -22.87 -5.45
C LEU A 415 10.31 -22.36 -6.07
N PRO A 416 9.10 -22.78 -5.63
CA PRO A 416 7.86 -22.22 -6.15
C PRO A 416 7.72 -20.73 -5.86
N LEU A 417 8.15 -20.27 -4.67
CA LEU A 417 8.11 -18.85 -4.32
C LEU A 417 9.17 -18.04 -5.08
N LEU A 418 10.34 -18.61 -5.36
CA LEU A 418 11.33 -17.97 -6.21
C LEU A 418 10.81 -17.78 -7.63
N ALA A 419 10.17 -18.82 -8.21
CA ALA A 419 9.55 -18.72 -9.52
C ALA A 419 8.49 -17.60 -9.54
N LEU A 420 7.67 -17.50 -8.49
CA LEU A 420 6.71 -16.41 -8.32
C LEU A 420 7.40 -15.03 -8.30
N MET A 421 8.46 -14.88 -7.50
CA MET A 421 9.19 -13.62 -7.38
C MET A 421 9.80 -13.19 -8.72
N ILE A 422 10.37 -14.12 -9.48
CA ILE A 422 10.88 -13.85 -10.83
C ILE A 422 9.75 -13.43 -11.77
N THR A 423 8.63 -14.14 -11.76
CA THR A 423 7.46 -13.82 -12.59
C THR A 423 6.93 -12.42 -12.26
N TYR A 424 6.78 -12.10 -10.98
CA TYR A 424 6.31 -10.76 -10.57
C TYR A 424 7.33 -9.66 -10.90
N THR A 425 8.63 -9.93 -10.83
CA THR A 425 9.66 -8.95 -11.21
C THR A 425 9.61 -8.65 -12.71
N ILE A 426 9.56 -9.70 -13.53
CA ILE A 426 9.49 -9.53 -14.99
C ILE A 426 8.18 -8.82 -15.36
N GLY A 427 7.05 -9.27 -14.81
CA GLY A 427 5.75 -8.65 -15.02
C GLY A 427 5.73 -7.17 -14.59
N GLY A 428 6.19 -6.89 -13.37
CA GLY A 428 6.23 -5.53 -12.85
C GLY A 428 7.13 -4.59 -13.64
N LEU A 429 8.32 -5.05 -14.05
CA LEU A 429 9.19 -4.27 -14.93
C LEU A 429 8.59 -4.09 -16.32
N SER A 430 7.92 -5.10 -16.87
CA SER A 430 7.26 -4.95 -18.18
C SER A 430 6.14 -3.90 -18.16
N LEU A 431 5.42 -3.77 -17.02
CA LEU A 431 4.38 -2.74 -16.85
C LEU A 431 4.96 -1.32 -16.70
N LEU A 432 6.20 -1.20 -16.24
CA LEU A 432 6.87 0.10 -16.09
C LEU A 432 7.64 0.54 -17.33
N LEU A 433 8.02 -0.41 -18.20
CA LEU A 433 8.90 -0.19 -19.35
C LEU A 433 8.17 -0.15 -20.70
N ASN A 434 6.89 -0.52 -20.74
CA ASN A 434 5.99 -0.45 -21.88
C ASN A 434 5.01 0.72 -21.77
#